data_480b02d7910e6e3c601e95aa85ec8faf
#
_entry.id   480b02d7910e6e3c601e95aa85ec8faf
#
_cell.length_a   1.000
_cell.length_b   1.000
_cell.length_c   1.000
_cell.angle_alpha   90.00
_cell.angle_beta   90.00
_cell.angle_gamma   90.00
#
_symmetry.space_group_name_H-M   'P 1'
#
loop_
_entity.id
_entity.type
_entity.pdbx_description
1 polymer ?
#
loop_
_entity_poly.entity_id
_entity_poly.type
_entity_poly.pdbx_seq_one_letter_code
_entity_poly.pdbx_strand_id
1 'polypeptide(L)'
;MPDTLLEVTMQRRDFLKSASLAVLMPQVPSLMAQMRSALPLKITDIRIVRLKVVRETGAIVAAWNPGTVITERIGGGSIVEIHTDQGLSGIGPGMDAAWLEAAKAQLVGKNPFDLERLAGPLRYYIGGSPHSISALEIALWDLIGKAAGQPVYKLWGADKDRVPAYASMIQLSTPEERVRMAVQLKSEGWKAIKLRAHYPTLKEDVQMVEAVRKAVGDGMDIMVDANQAQSFGSWQPGVMWDFRRALETARELQALNCLWLEEPRLRYQFDELARLSSLVDIPIAGGENNRGVHEYRWILEQKVYGIVQPDIMVADGVTGFREIGALAQAHHKRLIPHHGGGNLGTITHLHAIASWPNSPWIEILHDPPAAPYTNGFAIFENPPRVDPQGYLNLPQGPGLGVEIRKDLIVA
;
A
#
# COMPACT_ATOMS: atom_id res chain seq x y z
N MET A 1 66.48 -28.23 6.51
CA MET A 1 67.00 -27.73 7.81
C MET A 1 66.37 -26.39 8.07
N PRO A 2 65.96 -26.12 9.32
CA PRO A 2 64.64 -26.48 9.80
C PRO A 2 63.76 -25.25 10.08
N ASP A 3 62.52 -25.59 10.21
CA ASP A 3 61.36 -24.81 10.78
C ASP A 3 61.69 -24.12 12.10
N THR A 4 61.06 -22.95 12.30
CA THR A 4 60.64 -22.50 13.63
C THR A 4 59.34 -21.74 13.53
N LEU A 5 58.23 -22.45 13.77
CA LEU A 5 56.93 -21.91 14.19
C LEU A 5 57.07 -21.35 15.60
N LEU A 6 56.87 -20.05 15.76
CA LEU A 6 56.66 -19.42 17.07
C LEU A 6 55.14 -19.38 17.32
N GLU A 7 54.65 -20.34 18.11
CA GLU A 7 53.36 -20.27 18.78
C GLU A 7 53.35 -19.17 19.86
N VAL A 8 52.59 -18.13 19.64
CA VAL A 8 52.26 -17.15 20.69
C VAL A 8 50.95 -17.56 21.36
N THR A 9 51.06 -18.33 22.42
CA THR A 9 49.96 -18.61 23.35
C THR A 9 49.76 -17.41 24.26
N MET A 10 48.79 -16.58 23.94
CA MET A 10 48.35 -15.48 24.82
C MET A 10 47.39 -16.03 25.89
N GLN A 11 47.82 -16.03 27.16
CA GLN A 11 47.01 -16.51 28.28
C GLN A 11 45.88 -15.51 28.60
N ARG A 12 44.70 -16.02 28.83
CA ARG A 12 43.44 -15.25 29.19
C ARG A 12 43.58 -14.30 30.39
N ARG A 13 44.66 -14.37 31.15
CA ARG A 13 44.92 -13.53 32.34
C ARG A 13 45.50 -12.14 32.01
N ASP A 14 46.09 -11.94 30.88
CA ASP A 14 46.74 -10.66 30.51
C ASP A 14 45.80 -9.65 29.86
N PHE A 15 44.63 -10.11 29.41
CA PHE A 15 43.58 -9.24 28.85
C PHE A 15 42.80 -8.41 29.89
N LEU A 16 42.93 -8.77 31.17
CA LEU A 16 42.19 -8.11 32.27
C LEU A 16 42.97 -7.01 32.99
N LYS A 17 44.22 -6.73 32.63
CA LYS A 17 45.07 -5.76 33.33
C LYS A 17 45.26 -4.41 32.60
N SER A 18 44.72 -4.21 31.41
CA SER A 18 44.86 -2.94 30.68
C SER A 18 43.59 -2.18 30.43
N ALA A 19 42.51 -2.48 31.16
CA ALA A 19 41.29 -1.68 31.16
C ALA A 19 41.32 -0.66 32.31
N SER A 20 42.07 0.41 32.14
CA SER A 20 42.00 1.59 33.03
C SER A 20 40.65 2.25 32.81
N LEU A 21 39.85 2.32 33.91
CA LEU A 21 38.58 3.02 34.01
C LEU A 21 38.72 4.49 33.62
N ALA A 22 38.19 4.85 32.47
CA ALA A 22 37.67 6.21 32.25
C ALA A 22 36.15 6.14 32.40
N VAL A 23 35.65 6.39 33.59
CA VAL A 23 34.22 6.55 33.87
C VAL A 23 33.80 7.88 33.26
N LEU A 24 33.31 7.86 32.06
CA LEU A 24 32.49 8.93 31.48
C LEU A 24 31.01 8.55 31.69
N MET A 25 30.42 9.06 32.73
CA MET A 25 28.96 9.03 32.90
C MET A 25 28.30 10.05 31.99
N PRO A 26 27.80 9.64 30.82
CA PRO A 26 26.46 10.01 30.37
C PRO A 26 25.75 8.86 29.63
N GLN A 27 25.65 7.66 30.21
CA GLN A 27 25.01 6.52 29.52
C GLN A 27 23.84 5.86 30.27
N VAL A 28 23.38 6.44 31.36
CA VAL A 28 22.23 5.90 32.08
C VAL A 28 20.92 5.87 31.27
N PRO A 29 20.63 6.86 30.35
CA PRO A 29 19.46 6.78 29.50
C PRO A 29 19.52 5.63 28.45
N SER A 30 20.70 5.31 27.93
CA SER A 30 20.86 4.25 26.91
C SER A 30 20.72 2.85 27.50
N LEU A 31 21.20 2.66 28.73
CA LEU A 31 21.08 1.38 29.45
C LEU A 31 19.63 1.12 29.86
N MET A 32 18.91 2.15 30.34
CA MET A 32 17.47 2.05 30.61
C MET A 32 16.62 1.83 29.37
N ALA A 33 16.99 2.41 28.22
CA ALA A 33 16.34 2.15 26.95
C ALA A 33 16.58 0.71 26.48
N GLN A 34 17.80 0.18 26.61
CA GLN A 34 18.13 -1.21 26.32
C GLN A 34 17.46 -2.20 27.28
N MET A 35 17.33 -1.84 28.57
CA MET A 35 16.59 -2.67 29.55
C MET A 35 15.09 -2.66 29.29
N ARG A 36 14.51 -1.54 28.81
CA ARG A 36 13.10 -1.50 28.38
C ARG A 36 12.83 -2.39 27.18
N SER A 37 13.76 -2.48 26.23
CA SER A 37 13.62 -3.38 25.07
C SER A 37 13.74 -4.87 25.42
N ALA A 38 14.26 -5.21 26.61
CA ALA A 38 14.40 -6.59 27.07
C ALA A 38 13.17 -7.10 27.84
N LEU A 39 12.23 -6.23 28.23
CA LEU A 39 10.99 -6.65 28.90
C LEU A 39 9.94 -7.02 27.86
N PRO A 40 9.16 -8.09 28.09
CA PRO A 40 8.09 -8.47 27.17
C PRO A 40 7.04 -7.35 27.14
N LEU A 41 6.88 -6.75 25.97
CA LEU A 41 5.87 -5.73 25.69
C LEU A 41 4.48 -6.37 25.70
N LYS A 42 3.51 -5.76 26.39
CA LYS A 42 2.13 -6.26 26.45
C LYS A 42 1.14 -5.22 25.96
N ILE A 43 0.23 -5.65 25.10
CA ILE A 43 -0.92 -4.85 24.68
C ILE A 43 -1.86 -4.68 25.87
N THR A 44 -2.24 -3.45 26.19
CA THR A 44 -3.12 -3.11 27.33
C THR A 44 -4.52 -2.69 26.89
N ASP A 45 -4.65 -2.07 25.71
CA ASP A 45 -5.95 -1.60 25.21
C ASP A 45 -5.92 -1.41 23.68
N ILE A 46 -7.11 -1.40 23.08
CA ILE A 46 -7.35 -1.05 21.66
C ILE A 46 -8.45 0.00 21.64
N ARG A 47 -8.26 1.05 20.86
CA ARG A 47 -9.23 2.17 20.76
C ARG A 47 -9.50 2.52 19.32
N ILE A 48 -10.74 2.89 19.04
CA ILE A 48 -11.11 3.55 17.78
C ILE A 48 -11.17 5.04 18.06
N VAL A 49 -10.28 5.78 17.42
CA VAL A 49 -10.17 7.23 17.57
C VAL A 49 -10.80 7.90 16.36
N ARG A 50 -11.81 8.74 16.59
CA ARG A 50 -12.48 9.49 15.52
C ARG A 50 -11.67 10.73 15.16
N LEU A 51 -11.67 11.07 13.87
CA LEU A 51 -11.03 12.27 13.35
C LEU A 51 -12.07 13.28 12.91
N LYS A 52 -11.83 14.56 13.21
CA LYS A 52 -12.68 15.66 12.76
C LYS A 52 -12.60 15.82 11.24
N VAL A 53 -13.72 16.12 10.62
CA VAL A 53 -13.75 16.68 9.27
C VAL A 53 -13.34 18.14 9.37
N VAL A 54 -12.25 18.50 8.67
CA VAL A 54 -11.77 19.90 8.62
C VAL A 54 -12.63 20.71 7.67
N ARG A 55 -12.82 20.17 6.46
CA ARG A 55 -13.68 20.78 5.42
C ARG A 55 -13.98 19.77 4.32
N GLU A 56 -15.03 20.01 3.59
CA GLU A 56 -15.30 19.40 2.28
C GLU A 56 -14.51 20.16 1.21
N THR A 57 -13.88 19.43 0.29
CA THR A 57 -13.00 20.01 -0.74
C THR A 57 -13.62 20.00 -2.13
N GLY A 58 -14.65 19.20 -2.33
CA GLY A 58 -15.35 19.08 -3.59
C GLY A 58 -16.13 17.76 -3.67
N ALA A 59 -16.56 17.44 -4.85
CA ALA A 59 -17.23 16.18 -5.14
C ALA A 59 -16.75 15.65 -6.48
N ILE A 60 -16.66 14.32 -6.60
CA ILE A 60 -16.31 13.61 -7.82
C ILE A 60 -17.43 12.65 -8.21
N VAL A 61 -17.53 12.36 -9.50
CA VAL A 61 -18.29 11.22 -10.00
C VAL A 61 -17.28 10.17 -10.44
N ALA A 62 -17.21 9.09 -9.68
CA ALA A 62 -16.18 8.07 -9.87
C ALA A 62 -16.40 7.29 -11.18
N ALA A 63 -15.33 7.03 -11.91
CA ALA A 63 -15.38 6.29 -13.18
C ALA A 63 -15.87 4.85 -13.00
N TRP A 64 -15.59 4.22 -11.85
CA TRP A 64 -16.05 2.86 -11.52
C TRP A 64 -17.51 2.79 -11.04
N ASN A 65 -18.14 3.93 -10.75
CA ASN A 65 -19.54 4.00 -10.35
C ASN A 65 -20.19 5.32 -10.80
N PRO A 66 -20.48 5.49 -12.10
CA PRO A 66 -20.92 6.75 -12.71
C PRO A 66 -22.22 7.34 -12.13
N GLY A 67 -23.01 6.53 -11.41
CA GLY A 67 -24.24 6.98 -10.77
C GLY A 67 -24.06 7.57 -9.37
N THR A 68 -22.84 7.59 -8.82
CA THR A 68 -22.59 7.99 -7.44
C THR A 68 -21.68 9.22 -7.36
N VAL A 69 -22.13 10.21 -6.58
CA VAL A 69 -21.32 11.38 -6.21
C VAL A 69 -20.60 11.10 -4.90
N ILE A 70 -19.29 11.19 -4.91
CA ILE A 70 -18.42 11.03 -3.73
C ILE A 70 -17.96 12.41 -3.27
N THR A 71 -18.27 12.75 -2.02
CA THR A 71 -17.78 14.00 -1.41
C THR A 71 -16.36 13.83 -0.92
N GLU A 72 -15.44 14.62 -1.46
CA GLU A 72 -14.08 14.69 -1.02
C GLU A 72 -13.92 15.55 0.24
N ARG A 73 -13.11 15.08 1.21
CA ARG A 73 -12.94 15.71 2.51
C ARG A 73 -11.48 15.68 2.98
N ILE A 74 -11.12 16.70 3.75
CA ILE A 74 -9.91 16.69 4.58
C ILE A 74 -10.30 16.24 5.99
N GLY A 75 -9.63 15.19 6.50
CA GLY A 75 -9.95 14.58 7.79
C GLY A 75 -11.23 13.74 7.75
N GLY A 76 -11.79 13.48 8.92
CA GLY A 76 -12.91 12.56 9.10
C GLY A 76 -12.52 11.10 9.17
N GLY A 77 -13.51 10.24 9.36
CA GLY A 77 -13.28 8.81 9.58
C GLY A 77 -12.72 8.51 10.98
N SER A 78 -11.96 7.44 11.06
CA SER A 78 -11.33 7.00 12.31
C SER A 78 -9.99 6.31 12.02
N ILE A 79 -9.20 6.14 13.08
CA ILE A 79 -8.03 5.28 13.16
C ILE A 79 -8.22 4.28 14.28
N VAL A 80 -7.46 3.17 14.26
CA VAL A 80 -7.30 2.28 15.42
C VAL A 80 -5.97 2.56 16.10
N GLU A 81 -5.97 2.56 17.42
CA GLU A 81 -4.76 2.64 18.24
C GLU A 81 -4.64 1.39 19.10
N ILE A 82 -3.44 0.80 19.15
CA ILE A 82 -3.08 -0.31 20.04
C ILE A 82 -2.10 0.21 21.07
N HIS A 83 -2.47 0.19 22.34
CA HIS A 83 -1.68 0.70 23.46
C HIS A 83 -0.96 -0.42 24.21
N THR A 84 0.17 -0.09 24.85
CA THR A 84 0.99 -1.05 25.60
C THR A 84 1.31 -0.59 27.01
N ASP A 85 1.77 -1.52 27.85
CA ASP A 85 2.21 -1.29 29.23
C ASP A 85 3.49 -0.44 29.36
N GLN A 86 4.21 -0.23 28.24
CA GLN A 86 5.40 0.62 28.21
C GLN A 86 5.13 2.01 27.61
N GLY A 87 3.86 2.37 27.40
CA GLY A 87 3.45 3.68 26.88
C GLY A 87 3.67 3.87 25.38
N LEU A 88 4.06 2.81 24.65
CA LEU A 88 4.08 2.83 23.19
C LEU A 88 2.68 2.59 22.63
N SER A 89 2.37 3.23 21.52
CA SER A 89 1.14 2.98 20.77
C SER A 89 1.41 2.85 19.28
N GLY A 90 0.71 1.90 18.64
CA GLY A 90 0.69 1.73 17.19
C GLY A 90 -0.62 2.21 16.61
N ILE A 91 -0.58 2.75 15.38
CA ILE A 91 -1.74 3.28 14.66
C ILE A 91 -2.00 2.49 13.38
N GLY A 92 -3.28 2.32 13.07
CA GLY A 92 -3.76 1.72 11.82
C GLY A 92 -4.96 2.47 11.27
N PRO A 93 -5.41 2.18 10.03
CA PRO A 93 -6.67 2.69 9.50
C PRO A 93 -7.83 2.41 10.44
N GLY A 94 -8.96 3.10 10.26
CA GLY A 94 -10.16 2.82 11.04
C GLY A 94 -10.66 1.39 10.84
N MET A 95 -11.27 0.82 11.88
CA MET A 95 -11.92 -0.48 11.84
C MET A 95 -13.42 -0.35 12.15
N ASP A 96 -14.19 -1.35 11.79
CA ASP A 96 -15.59 -1.42 12.19
C ASP A 96 -15.69 -1.67 13.71
N ALA A 97 -16.42 -0.79 14.39
CA ALA A 97 -16.61 -0.83 15.84
C ALA A 97 -17.27 -2.13 16.34
N ALA A 98 -18.03 -2.82 15.49
CA ALA A 98 -18.63 -4.11 15.82
C ALA A 98 -17.58 -5.18 16.17
N TRP A 99 -16.35 -5.05 15.68
CA TRP A 99 -15.25 -6.01 15.92
C TRP A 99 -14.32 -5.62 17.07
N LEU A 100 -14.52 -4.46 17.70
CA LEU A 100 -13.59 -3.96 18.72
C LEU A 100 -13.41 -4.93 19.90
N GLU A 101 -14.52 -5.42 20.47
CA GLU A 101 -14.46 -6.34 21.61
C GLU A 101 -13.84 -7.70 21.25
N ALA A 102 -14.11 -8.20 20.05
CA ALA A 102 -13.45 -9.40 19.54
C ALA A 102 -11.93 -9.19 19.38
N ALA A 103 -11.51 -8.03 18.86
CA ALA A 103 -10.11 -7.66 18.74
C ALA A 103 -9.41 -7.57 20.13
N LYS A 104 -10.05 -6.91 21.10
CA LYS A 104 -9.55 -6.84 22.48
C LYS A 104 -9.37 -8.22 23.10
N ALA A 105 -10.35 -9.10 22.93
CA ALA A 105 -10.29 -10.47 23.44
C ALA A 105 -9.10 -11.27 22.89
N GLN A 106 -8.70 -11.01 21.65
CA GLN A 106 -7.59 -11.71 21.00
C GLN A 106 -6.21 -11.08 21.32
N LEU A 107 -6.13 -9.76 21.51
CA LEU A 107 -4.86 -9.03 21.52
C LEU A 107 -4.45 -8.53 22.91
N VAL A 108 -5.39 -8.16 23.81
CA VAL A 108 -5.03 -7.62 25.14
C VAL A 108 -4.30 -8.69 25.97
N GLY A 109 -3.23 -8.28 26.63
CA GLY A 109 -2.32 -9.14 27.39
C GLY A 109 -1.30 -9.89 26.55
N LYS A 110 -1.36 -9.79 25.22
CA LYS A 110 -0.41 -10.46 24.31
C LYS A 110 0.80 -9.57 24.00
N ASN A 111 1.87 -10.22 23.54
CA ASN A 111 3.05 -9.52 23.02
C ASN A 111 2.85 -9.23 21.53
N PRO A 112 2.95 -7.97 21.06
CA PRO A 112 2.78 -7.62 19.66
C PRO A 112 3.81 -8.30 18.72
N PHE A 113 4.97 -8.70 19.22
CA PHE A 113 5.99 -9.44 18.44
C PHE A 113 5.59 -10.87 18.12
N ASP A 114 4.58 -11.45 18.79
CA ASP A 114 4.06 -12.78 18.49
C ASP A 114 3.08 -12.77 17.29
N LEU A 115 3.29 -11.90 16.31
CA LEU A 115 2.34 -11.57 15.24
C LEU A 115 1.79 -12.81 14.51
N GLU A 116 2.63 -13.78 14.17
CA GLU A 116 2.19 -15.02 13.52
C GLU A 116 1.19 -15.82 14.35
N ARG A 117 1.31 -15.78 15.68
CA ARG A 117 0.35 -16.39 16.60
C ARG A 117 -0.95 -15.61 16.72
N LEU A 118 -0.89 -14.30 16.48
CA LEU A 118 -2.05 -13.40 16.59
C LEU A 118 -2.87 -13.37 15.30
N ALA A 119 -2.23 -13.45 14.14
CA ALA A 119 -2.87 -13.35 12.84
C ALA A 119 -3.95 -14.44 12.60
N GLY A 120 -3.67 -15.68 12.97
CA GLY A 120 -4.63 -16.79 12.83
C GLY A 120 -5.93 -16.55 13.60
N PRO A 121 -5.89 -16.31 14.93
CA PRO A 121 -7.06 -15.94 15.71
C PRO A 121 -7.80 -14.70 15.18
N LEU A 122 -7.07 -13.64 14.78
CA LEU A 122 -7.70 -12.44 14.20
C LEU A 122 -8.51 -12.81 12.95
N ARG A 123 -7.95 -13.56 12.01
CA ARG A 123 -8.66 -14.02 10.81
C ARG A 123 -9.87 -14.89 11.16
N TYR A 124 -9.77 -15.76 12.17
CA TYR A 124 -10.87 -16.61 12.57
C TYR A 124 -12.02 -15.83 13.20
N TYR A 125 -11.73 -14.96 14.17
CA TYR A 125 -12.76 -14.27 14.95
C TYR A 125 -13.27 -12.97 14.28
N ILE A 126 -12.49 -12.36 13.38
CA ILE A 126 -12.81 -11.11 12.68
C ILE A 126 -12.91 -11.32 11.16
N GLY A 127 -12.87 -12.57 10.69
CA GLY A 127 -12.79 -12.95 9.26
C GLY A 127 -13.92 -12.42 8.38
N GLY A 128 -15.04 -11.96 8.97
CA GLY A 128 -16.09 -11.23 8.25
C GLY A 128 -15.70 -9.81 7.81
N SER A 129 -14.58 -9.27 8.31
CA SER A 129 -14.12 -7.91 8.01
C SER A 129 -12.60 -7.90 7.72
N PRO A 130 -12.18 -8.22 6.47
CA PRO A 130 -10.77 -8.12 6.06
C PRO A 130 -10.17 -6.75 6.37
N HIS A 131 -10.94 -5.70 6.17
CA HIS A 131 -10.56 -4.34 6.48
C HIS A 131 -10.17 -4.13 7.96
N SER A 132 -10.96 -4.69 8.90
CA SER A 132 -10.65 -4.60 10.34
C SER A 132 -9.43 -5.42 10.72
N ILE A 133 -9.20 -6.59 10.11
CA ILE A 133 -7.97 -7.38 10.28
C ILE A 133 -6.77 -6.55 9.86
N SER A 134 -6.83 -5.97 8.66
CA SER A 134 -5.75 -5.14 8.11
C SER A 134 -5.45 -3.93 8.99
N ALA A 135 -6.48 -3.25 9.47
CA ALA A 135 -6.33 -2.12 10.37
C ALA A 135 -5.56 -2.49 11.65
N LEU A 136 -5.89 -3.63 12.25
CA LEU A 136 -5.23 -4.13 13.46
C LEU A 136 -3.78 -4.58 13.18
N GLU A 137 -3.55 -5.33 12.09
CA GLU A 137 -2.19 -5.78 11.75
C GLU A 137 -1.28 -4.60 11.34
N ILE A 138 -1.79 -3.58 10.67
CA ILE A 138 -1.06 -2.34 10.38
C ILE A 138 -0.66 -1.64 11.69
N ALA A 139 -1.58 -1.51 12.64
CA ALA A 139 -1.29 -0.93 13.94
C ALA A 139 -0.26 -1.76 14.75
N LEU A 140 -0.32 -3.10 14.65
CA LEU A 140 0.69 -3.97 15.27
C LEU A 140 2.07 -3.78 14.64
N TRP A 141 2.17 -3.65 13.32
CA TRP A 141 3.45 -3.40 12.64
C TRP A 141 4.00 -2.01 12.93
N ASP A 142 3.16 -0.99 13.04
CA ASP A 142 3.58 0.33 13.50
C ASP A 142 4.16 0.27 14.92
N LEU A 143 3.47 -0.43 15.81
CA LEU A 143 3.92 -0.66 17.19
C LEU A 143 5.25 -1.43 17.25
N ILE A 144 5.39 -2.52 16.47
CA ILE A 144 6.62 -3.32 16.37
C ILE A 144 7.78 -2.44 15.89
N GLY A 145 7.56 -1.66 14.85
CA GLY A 145 8.57 -0.75 14.31
C GLY A 145 9.00 0.31 15.34
N LYS A 146 8.06 0.89 16.08
CA LYS A 146 8.32 1.84 17.17
C LYS A 146 9.10 1.19 18.31
N ALA A 147 8.72 -0.01 18.71
CA ALA A 147 9.42 -0.76 19.76
C ALA A 147 10.84 -1.17 19.33
N ALA A 148 11.03 -1.50 18.06
CA ALA A 148 12.34 -1.84 17.49
C ALA A 148 13.18 -0.60 17.14
N GLY A 149 12.62 0.61 17.19
CA GLY A 149 13.29 1.85 16.76
C GLY A 149 13.60 1.91 15.27
N GLN A 150 12.82 1.21 14.43
CA GLN A 150 13.05 1.08 12.99
C GLN A 150 11.78 1.35 12.17
N PRO A 151 11.91 1.95 10.98
CA PRO A 151 10.81 1.99 10.02
C PRO A 151 10.42 0.57 9.59
N VAL A 152 9.14 0.33 9.34
CA VAL A 152 8.60 -0.98 8.97
C VAL A 152 9.29 -1.58 7.73
N TYR A 153 9.56 -0.77 6.69
CA TYR A 153 10.23 -1.29 5.49
C TYR A 153 11.64 -1.85 5.76
N LYS A 154 12.36 -1.31 6.76
CA LYS A 154 13.66 -1.84 7.20
C LYS A 154 13.51 -3.23 7.83
N LEU A 155 12.47 -3.42 8.63
CA LEU A 155 12.15 -4.73 9.24
C LEU A 155 11.73 -5.76 8.19
N TRP A 156 11.19 -5.31 7.06
CA TRP A 156 10.76 -6.18 5.95
C TRP A 156 11.85 -6.45 4.91
N GLY A 157 13.06 -5.93 5.10
CA GLY A 157 14.20 -6.18 4.21
C GLY A 157 14.33 -5.17 3.07
N ALA A 158 14.51 -3.90 3.44
CA ALA A 158 14.58 -2.75 2.54
C ALA A 158 15.36 -3.01 1.23
N ASP A 159 14.70 -2.73 0.11
CA ASP A 159 15.28 -2.76 -1.24
C ASP A 159 15.43 -1.33 -1.81
N LYS A 160 14.52 -0.42 -1.44
CA LYS A 160 14.45 0.96 -1.93
C LYS A 160 14.31 1.95 -0.79
N ASP A 161 14.73 3.18 -1.02
CA ASP A 161 14.56 4.33 -0.11
C ASP A 161 13.51 5.35 -0.61
N ARG A 162 13.04 5.21 -1.85
CA ARG A 162 11.95 5.96 -2.47
C ARG A 162 11.28 5.12 -3.57
N VAL A 163 10.05 5.41 -3.90
CA VAL A 163 9.26 4.63 -4.86
C VAL A 163 8.67 5.55 -5.92
N PRO A 164 8.80 5.23 -7.22
CA PRO A 164 8.11 5.99 -8.26
C PRO A 164 6.60 5.94 -8.06
N ALA A 165 5.94 7.10 -8.12
CA ALA A 165 4.50 7.21 -7.97
C ALA A 165 3.83 7.43 -9.33
N TYR A 166 2.63 6.83 -9.49
CA TYR A 166 1.75 7.20 -10.58
C TYR A 166 0.48 7.86 -10.06
N ALA A 167 0.01 8.90 -10.79
CA ALA A 167 -1.24 9.58 -10.48
C ALA A 167 -2.41 8.75 -11.02
N SER A 168 -3.22 8.20 -10.14
CA SER A 168 -4.44 7.48 -10.50
C SER A 168 -5.60 8.47 -10.57
N MET A 169 -6.05 8.76 -11.78
CA MET A 169 -7.15 9.66 -12.03
C MET A 169 -8.48 8.93 -11.88
N ILE A 170 -9.42 9.50 -11.16
CA ILE A 170 -10.56 8.74 -10.61
C ILE A 170 -11.93 9.23 -11.09
N GLN A 171 -12.06 10.46 -11.56
CA GLN A 171 -13.36 11.00 -11.94
C GLN A 171 -13.67 10.85 -13.43
N LEU A 172 -14.95 10.86 -13.77
CA LEU A 172 -15.40 11.02 -15.15
C LEU A 172 -14.91 12.35 -15.71
N SER A 173 -14.48 12.35 -16.97
CA SER A 173 -13.87 13.53 -17.59
C SER A 173 -13.99 13.48 -19.11
N THR A 174 -13.80 14.62 -19.75
CA THR A 174 -13.63 14.70 -21.21
C THR A 174 -12.17 14.43 -21.62
N PRO A 175 -11.91 14.06 -22.89
CA PRO A 175 -10.54 13.91 -23.39
C PRO A 175 -9.69 15.19 -23.20
N GLU A 176 -10.27 16.36 -23.41
CA GLU A 176 -9.60 17.65 -23.27
C GLU A 176 -9.18 17.92 -21.82
N GLU A 177 -10.03 17.56 -20.86
CA GLU A 177 -9.70 17.66 -19.43
C GLU A 177 -8.55 16.73 -19.07
N ARG A 178 -8.57 15.49 -19.56
CA ARG A 178 -7.49 14.52 -19.32
C ARG A 178 -6.18 14.97 -19.93
N VAL A 179 -6.20 15.50 -21.14
CA VAL A 179 -5.01 16.07 -21.79
C VAL A 179 -4.42 17.22 -20.97
N ARG A 180 -5.25 18.19 -20.58
CA ARG A 180 -4.77 19.32 -19.74
C ARG A 180 -4.14 18.83 -18.45
N MET A 181 -4.82 17.91 -17.76
CA MET A 181 -4.34 17.37 -16.50
C MET A 181 -3.04 16.56 -16.68
N ALA A 182 -2.94 15.72 -17.69
CA ALA A 182 -1.73 14.94 -17.96
C ALA A 182 -0.51 15.85 -18.25
N VAL A 183 -0.69 16.93 -19.02
CA VAL A 183 0.35 17.90 -19.29
C VAL A 183 0.78 18.63 -18.01
N GLN A 184 -0.17 19.02 -17.16
CA GLN A 184 0.10 19.64 -15.87
C GLN A 184 0.91 18.69 -14.98
N LEU A 185 0.44 17.46 -14.76
CA LEU A 185 1.11 16.46 -13.93
C LEU A 185 2.53 16.17 -14.43
N LYS A 186 2.72 16.07 -15.76
CA LYS A 186 4.05 15.93 -16.34
C LYS A 186 4.96 17.10 -15.98
N SER A 187 4.44 18.35 -16.02
CA SER A 187 5.21 19.54 -15.64
C SER A 187 5.53 19.61 -14.14
N GLU A 188 4.72 18.98 -13.31
CA GLU A 188 4.93 18.83 -11.86
C GLU A 188 5.92 17.70 -11.52
N GLY A 189 6.35 16.91 -12.50
CA GLY A 189 7.37 15.87 -12.34
C GLY A 189 6.82 14.44 -12.27
N TRP A 190 5.50 14.23 -12.32
CA TRP A 190 4.93 12.89 -12.36
C TRP A 190 5.41 12.11 -13.58
N LYS A 191 5.79 10.84 -13.37
CA LYS A 191 6.34 9.95 -14.40
C LYS A 191 5.30 9.08 -15.06
N ALA A 192 4.16 8.88 -14.40
CA ALA A 192 3.12 8.01 -14.89
C ALA A 192 1.73 8.45 -14.42
N ILE A 193 0.71 8.10 -15.22
CA ILE A 193 -0.70 8.34 -14.93
C ILE A 193 -1.52 7.09 -15.24
N LYS A 194 -2.57 6.85 -14.44
CA LYS A 194 -3.59 5.84 -14.74
C LYS A 194 -4.89 6.54 -15.15
N LEU A 195 -5.34 6.27 -16.36
CA LEU A 195 -6.57 6.77 -16.95
C LEU A 195 -7.71 5.75 -16.74
N ARG A 196 -8.96 6.19 -16.86
CA ARG A 196 -10.13 5.31 -16.78
C ARG A 196 -10.80 5.17 -18.15
N ALA A 197 -10.99 3.93 -18.59
CA ALA A 197 -11.79 3.63 -19.76
C ALA A 197 -13.28 3.54 -19.35
N HIS A 198 -14.02 4.60 -19.57
CA HIS A 198 -15.41 4.74 -19.06
C HIS A 198 -16.41 5.19 -20.14
N TYR A 199 -15.95 5.37 -21.38
CA TYR A 199 -16.81 5.82 -22.46
C TYR A 199 -17.71 4.70 -23.01
N PRO A 200 -18.84 5.05 -23.66
CA PRO A 200 -19.74 4.05 -24.23
C PRO A 200 -19.08 3.10 -25.24
N THR A 201 -18.13 3.61 -26.02
CA THR A 201 -17.51 2.84 -27.10
C THR A 201 -16.00 2.69 -26.90
N LEU A 202 -15.45 1.59 -27.42
CA LEU A 202 -14.01 1.36 -27.50
C LEU A 202 -13.30 2.51 -28.20
N LYS A 203 -13.89 3.02 -29.28
CA LYS A 203 -13.29 4.12 -30.06
C LYS A 203 -13.08 5.37 -29.23
N GLU A 204 -14.05 5.73 -28.39
CA GLU A 204 -13.96 6.90 -27.52
C GLU A 204 -12.89 6.72 -26.42
N ASP A 205 -12.83 5.52 -25.80
CA ASP A 205 -11.77 5.21 -24.84
C ASP A 205 -10.37 5.33 -25.46
N VAL A 206 -10.18 4.73 -26.65
CA VAL A 206 -8.89 4.76 -27.36
C VAL A 206 -8.54 6.19 -27.79
N GLN A 207 -9.49 6.95 -28.32
CA GLN A 207 -9.26 8.36 -28.71
C GLN A 207 -8.81 9.23 -27.53
N MET A 208 -9.38 9.02 -26.34
CA MET A 208 -8.95 9.73 -25.11
C MET A 208 -7.49 9.38 -24.78
N VAL A 209 -7.12 8.10 -24.78
CA VAL A 209 -5.74 7.66 -24.49
C VAL A 209 -4.77 8.16 -25.56
N GLU A 210 -5.14 8.10 -26.84
CA GLU A 210 -4.35 8.62 -27.95
C GLU A 210 -4.09 10.14 -27.82
N ALA A 211 -5.12 10.91 -27.48
CA ALA A 211 -4.99 12.35 -27.26
C ALA A 211 -4.03 12.65 -26.11
N VAL A 212 -4.11 11.92 -25.01
CA VAL A 212 -3.20 12.05 -23.86
C VAL A 212 -1.77 11.66 -24.28
N ARG A 213 -1.58 10.50 -24.94
CA ARG A 213 -0.26 10.05 -25.42
C ARG A 213 0.39 11.09 -26.34
N LYS A 214 -0.38 11.64 -27.28
CA LYS A 214 0.09 12.69 -28.18
C LYS A 214 0.57 13.94 -27.43
N ALA A 215 -0.12 14.31 -26.37
CA ALA A 215 0.20 15.50 -25.57
C ALA A 215 1.41 15.30 -24.65
N VAL A 216 1.55 14.13 -24.04
CA VAL A 216 2.65 13.86 -23.09
C VAL A 216 3.86 13.19 -23.74
N GLY A 217 3.72 12.62 -24.94
CA GLY A 217 4.77 11.86 -25.63
C GLY A 217 5.23 10.63 -24.85
N ASP A 218 6.41 10.10 -25.18
CA ASP A 218 6.97 8.89 -24.55
C ASP A 218 7.62 9.15 -23.16
N GLY A 219 7.69 10.41 -22.74
CA GLY A 219 8.30 10.79 -21.46
C GLY A 219 7.40 10.63 -20.25
N MET A 220 6.20 10.05 -20.41
CA MET A 220 5.26 9.75 -19.33
C MET A 220 4.58 8.41 -19.60
N ASP A 221 4.64 7.52 -18.64
CA ASP A 221 3.96 6.23 -18.72
C ASP A 221 2.45 6.38 -18.55
N ILE A 222 1.68 5.60 -19.31
CA ILE A 222 0.22 5.59 -19.26
C ILE A 222 -0.26 4.18 -18.92
N MET A 223 -1.12 4.09 -17.92
CA MET A 223 -1.88 2.90 -17.57
C MET A 223 -3.36 3.17 -17.82
N VAL A 224 -4.14 2.13 -18.08
CA VAL A 224 -5.58 2.27 -18.29
C VAL A 224 -6.32 1.25 -17.46
N ASP A 225 -7.33 1.72 -16.72
CA ASP A 225 -8.20 0.89 -15.91
C ASP A 225 -9.63 0.91 -16.47
N ALA A 226 -10.17 -0.27 -16.75
CA ALA A 226 -11.51 -0.48 -17.25
C ALA A 226 -12.55 -0.72 -16.15
N ASN A 227 -12.11 -0.94 -14.90
CA ASN A 227 -12.94 -1.18 -13.72
C ASN A 227 -14.08 -2.21 -13.90
N GLN A 228 -13.92 -3.19 -14.79
CA GLN A 228 -14.96 -4.18 -15.08
C GLN A 228 -15.10 -5.21 -13.95
N ALA A 229 -14.08 -5.39 -13.12
CA ALA A 229 -14.12 -6.33 -12.01
C ALA A 229 -14.99 -5.86 -10.83
N GLN A 230 -15.39 -4.60 -10.80
CA GLN A 230 -16.18 -3.97 -9.72
C GLN A 230 -17.68 -4.26 -9.77
N SER A 231 -18.16 -5.05 -10.72
CA SER A 231 -19.58 -5.27 -10.97
C SER A 231 -20.25 -6.15 -9.91
N PHE A 232 -20.40 -5.61 -8.70
CA PHE A 232 -21.19 -6.22 -7.63
C PHE A 232 -22.20 -5.25 -7.04
N GLY A 233 -23.46 -5.69 -6.97
CA GLY A 233 -24.52 -4.94 -6.32
C GLY A 233 -24.75 -3.56 -6.96
N SER A 234 -24.58 -2.50 -6.17
CA SER A 234 -24.73 -1.11 -6.62
C SER A 234 -23.50 -0.53 -7.32
N TRP A 235 -22.36 -1.23 -7.29
CA TRP A 235 -21.12 -0.80 -7.91
C TRP A 235 -21.02 -1.41 -9.30
N GLN A 236 -21.20 -0.58 -10.33
CA GLN A 236 -21.10 -1.04 -11.71
C GLN A 236 -20.46 0.03 -12.58
N PRO A 237 -19.54 -0.33 -13.48
CA PRO A 237 -19.08 0.56 -14.52
C PRO A 237 -20.26 0.94 -15.42
N GLY A 238 -20.17 2.09 -16.09
CA GLY A 238 -21.25 2.57 -16.96
C GLY A 238 -21.59 1.64 -18.12
N VAL A 239 -20.56 0.99 -18.68
CA VAL A 239 -20.70 0.03 -19.80
C VAL A 239 -19.94 -1.25 -19.47
N MET A 240 -20.66 -2.37 -19.52
CA MET A 240 -20.05 -3.69 -19.32
C MET A 240 -19.35 -4.18 -20.58
N TRP A 241 -18.10 -4.63 -20.44
CA TRP A 241 -17.33 -5.15 -21.55
C TRP A 241 -17.54 -6.65 -21.73
N ASP A 242 -17.69 -7.06 -22.99
CA ASP A 242 -17.52 -8.46 -23.40
C ASP A 242 -16.05 -8.79 -23.66
N PHE A 243 -15.75 -10.05 -23.91
CA PHE A 243 -14.37 -10.50 -24.21
C PHE A 243 -13.79 -9.83 -25.46
N ARG A 244 -14.63 -9.61 -26.49
CA ARG A 244 -14.19 -8.99 -27.74
C ARG A 244 -13.73 -7.56 -27.48
N ARG A 245 -14.54 -6.75 -26.77
CA ARG A 245 -14.17 -5.38 -26.41
C ARG A 245 -12.86 -5.34 -25.60
N ALA A 246 -12.73 -6.23 -24.59
CA ALA A 246 -11.51 -6.32 -23.79
C ALA A 246 -10.27 -6.62 -24.64
N LEU A 247 -10.37 -7.57 -25.57
CA LEU A 247 -9.27 -7.95 -26.46
C LEU A 247 -8.90 -6.83 -27.45
N GLU A 248 -9.91 -6.24 -28.10
CA GLU A 248 -9.68 -5.14 -29.04
C GLU A 248 -9.09 -3.92 -28.33
N THR A 249 -9.61 -3.52 -27.15
CA THR A 249 -9.05 -2.44 -26.35
C THR A 249 -7.60 -2.73 -25.94
N ALA A 250 -7.29 -3.93 -25.47
CA ALA A 250 -5.93 -4.29 -25.11
C ALA A 250 -4.93 -4.12 -26.26
N ARG A 251 -5.32 -4.50 -27.48
CA ARG A 251 -4.49 -4.35 -28.68
C ARG A 251 -4.27 -2.88 -29.07
N GLU A 252 -5.30 -2.06 -28.99
CA GLU A 252 -5.15 -0.61 -29.25
C GLU A 252 -4.25 0.07 -28.20
N LEU A 253 -4.42 -0.27 -26.92
CA LEU A 253 -3.57 0.26 -25.86
C LEU A 253 -2.11 -0.22 -25.97
N GLN A 254 -1.90 -1.44 -26.44
CA GLN A 254 -0.56 -1.95 -26.77
C GLN A 254 0.09 -1.12 -27.89
N ALA A 255 -0.65 -0.81 -28.95
CA ALA A 255 -0.17 0.04 -30.04
C ALA A 255 0.16 1.48 -29.58
N LEU A 256 -0.54 1.98 -28.55
CA LEU A 256 -0.29 3.26 -27.89
C LEU A 256 0.81 3.20 -26.81
N ASN A 257 1.53 2.08 -26.67
CA ASN A 257 2.59 1.88 -25.70
C ASN A 257 2.14 2.12 -24.25
N CYS A 258 0.94 1.65 -23.87
CA CYS A 258 0.47 1.68 -22.49
C CYS A 258 1.14 0.58 -21.66
N LEU A 259 1.39 0.84 -20.36
CA LEU A 259 2.09 -0.10 -19.47
C LEU A 259 1.26 -1.32 -19.10
N TRP A 260 -0.06 -1.16 -18.92
CA TRP A 260 -1.02 -2.24 -18.67
C TRP A 260 -2.46 -1.81 -18.94
N LEU A 261 -3.33 -2.80 -19.10
CA LEU A 261 -4.79 -2.68 -19.01
C LEU A 261 -5.27 -3.39 -17.73
N GLU A 262 -5.91 -2.63 -16.84
CA GLU A 262 -6.40 -3.08 -15.55
C GLU A 262 -7.88 -3.48 -15.61
N GLU A 263 -8.23 -4.58 -14.95
CA GLU A 263 -9.58 -5.08 -14.75
C GLU A 263 -10.50 -5.06 -16.00
N PRO A 264 -10.09 -5.61 -17.16
CA PRO A 264 -10.91 -5.53 -18.39
C PRO A 264 -12.10 -6.48 -18.41
N ARG A 265 -12.27 -7.35 -17.41
CA ARG A 265 -13.37 -8.33 -17.29
C ARG A 265 -13.80 -8.51 -15.83
N LEU A 266 -14.93 -9.18 -15.63
CA LEU A 266 -15.43 -9.52 -14.30
C LEU A 266 -14.38 -10.31 -13.50
N ARG A 267 -14.24 -9.98 -12.21
CA ARG A 267 -13.20 -10.47 -11.30
C ARG A 267 -12.99 -11.99 -11.32
N TYR A 268 -14.05 -12.76 -11.35
CA TYR A 268 -14.00 -14.23 -11.27
C TYR A 268 -14.09 -14.94 -12.62
N GLN A 269 -14.01 -14.20 -13.74
CA GLN A 269 -13.89 -14.80 -15.07
C GLN A 269 -12.42 -15.15 -15.37
N PHE A 270 -11.81 -15.94 -14.48
CA PHE A 270 -10.39 -16.27 -14.53
C PHE A 270 -9.96 -16.91 -15.85
N ASP A 271 -10.78 -17.80 -16.42
CA ASP A 271 -10.48 -18.44 -17.72
C ASP A 271 -10.42 -17.43 -18.86
N GLU A 272 -11.37 -16.48 -18.89
CA GLU A 272 -11.38 -15.42 -19.91
C GLU A 272 -10.21 -14.45 -19.72
N LEU A 273 -9.88 -14.08 -18.47
CA LEU A 273 -8.75 -13.22 -18.13
C LEU A 273 -7.42 -13.89 -18.47
N ALA A 274 -7.24 -15.18 -18.16
CA ALA A 274 -6.05 -15.94 -18.53
C ALA A 274 -5.90 -16.07 -20.06
N ARG A 275 -7.02 -16.32 -20.76
CA ARG A 275 -7.06 -16.33 -22.22
C ARG A 275 -6.69 -14.97 -22.79
N LEU A 276 -7.26 -13.88 -22.27
CA LEU A 276 -6.93 -12.51 -22.69
C LEU A 276 -5.44 -12.24 -22.51
N SER A 277 -4.89 -12.53 -21.34
CA SER A 277 -3.46 -12.37 -21.04
C SER A 277 -2.55 -13.15 -21.98
N SER A 278 -3.04 -14.28 -22.55
CA SER A 278 -2.27 -15.09 -23.52
C SER A 278 -2.32 -14.57 -24.96
N LEU A 279 -3.23 -13.65 -25.29
CA LEU A 279 -3.50 -13.16 -26.64
C LEU A 279 -2.94 -11.76 -26.94
N VAL A 280 -2.33 -11.12 -25.91
CA VAL A 280 -1.79 -9.76 -26.02
C VAL A 280 -0.45 -9.66 -25.31
N ASP A 281 0.41 -8.74 -25.74
CA ASP A 281 1.72 -8.49 -25.11
C ASP A 281 1.62 -7.43 -24.00
N ILE A 282 0.62 -6.52 -24.07
CA ILE A 282 0.35 -5.59 -22.99
C ILE A 282 -0.06 -6.38 -21.73
N PRO A 283 0.57 -6.15 -20.56
CA PRO A 283 0.17 -6.82 -19.34
C PRO A 283 -1.29 -6.54 -18.98
N ILE A 284 -2.05 -7.60 -18.69
CA ILE A 284 -3.35 -7.47 -18.03
C ILE A 284 -3.10 -7.42 -16.52
N ALA A 285 -3.64 -6.40 -15.87
CA ALA A 285 -3.48 -6.17 -14.44
C ALA A 285 -4.81 -6.35 -13.70
N GLY A 286 -4.74 -6.68 -12.41
CA GLY A 286 -5.94 -6.79 -11.58
C GLY A 286 -5.70 -7.52 -10.27
N GLY A 287 -6.78 -7.64 -9.50
CA GLY A 287 -6.75 -8.35 -8.23
C GLY A 287 -7.06 -7.50 -7.01
N GLU A 288 -7.25 -6.20 -7.13
CA GLU A 288 -7.44 -5.27 -6.01
C GLU A 288 -8.52 -5.69 -5.00
N ASN A 289 -9.55 -6.36 -5.47
CA ASN A 289 -10.68 -6.84 -4.67
C ASN A 289 -10.67 -8.37 -4.46
N ASN A 290 -9.65 -9.08 -4.92
CA ASN A 290 -9.46 -10.50 -4.63
C ASN A 290 -8.98 -10.70 -3.19
N ARG A 291 -9.38 -11.84 -2.57
CA ARG A 291 -9.17 -12.05 -1.14
C ARG A 291 -8.26 -13.23 -0.85
N GLY A 292 -7.37 -12.98 0.10
CA GLY A 292 -6.54 -14.02 0.70
C GLY A 292 -5.58 -14.73 -0.26
N VAL A 293 -4.65 -15.43 0.32
CA VAL A 293 -3.56 -16.12 -0.38
C VAL A 293 -4.06 -17.18 -1.37
N HIS A 294 -5.22 -17.81 -1.09
CA HIS A 294 -5.76 -18.89 -1.94
C HIS A 294 -6.23 -18.40 -3.31
N GLU A 295 -6.93 -17.25 -3.38
CA GLU A 295 -7.33 -16.66 -4.66
C GLU A 295 -6.10 -16.23 -5.47
N TYR A 296 -5.11 -15.60 -4.82
CA TYR A 296 -3.89 -15.17 -5.51
C TYR A 296 -3.02 -16.33 -5.97
N ARG A 297 -2.98 -17.44 -5.24
CA ARG A 297 -2.33 -18.67 -5.70
C ARG A 297 -2.97 -19.14 -7.01
N TRP A 298 -4.29 -19.23 -7.06
CA TRP A 298 -5.02 -19.59 -8.28
C TRP A 298 -4.75 -18.62 -9.43
N ILE A 299 -4.82 -17.32 -9.18
CA ILE A 299 -4.53 -16.26 -10.14
C ILE A 299 -3.14 -16.43 -10.76
N LEU A 300 -2.14 -16.73 -9.94
CA LEU A 300 -0.75 -16.88 -10.37
C LEU A 300 -0.52 -18.20 -11.11
N GLU A 301 -1.04 -19.32 -10.61
CA GLU A 301 -0.93 -20.64 -11.23
C GLU A 301 -1.60 -20.68 -12.59
N GLN A 302 -2.79 -20.07 -12.74
CA GLN A 302 -3.52 -19.99 -14.00
C GLN A 302 -3.06 -18.85 -14.91
N LYS A 303 -2.08 -18.06 -14.50
CA LYS A 303 -1.55 -16.91 -15.26
C LYS A 303 -2.63 -15.88 -15.64
N VAL A 304 -3.57 -15.66 -14.75
CA VAL A 304 -4.73 -14.78 -14.97
C VAL A 304 -4.27 -13.36 -15.29
N TYR A 305 -3.30 -12.85 -14.52
CA TYR A 305 -2.75 -11.51 -14.69
C TYR A 305 -1.24 -11.53 -14.98
N GLY A 306 -0.79 -10.57 -15.78
CA GLY A 306 0.61 -10.23 -15.96
C GLY A 306 1.17 -9.40 -14.79
N ILE A 307 0.31 -8.59 -14.17
CA ILE A 307 0.58 -7.76 -12.99
C ILE A 307 -0.50 -8.06 -11.95
N VAL A 308 -0.12 -8.40 -10.72
CA VAL A 308 -1.07 -8.59 -9.61
C VAL A 308 -1.12 -7.34 -8.73
N GLN A 309 -2.33 -6.92 -8.35
CA GLN A 309 -2.59 -5.65 -7.67
C GLN A 309 -3.37 -5.85 -6.35
N PRO A 310 -2.81 -6.58 -5.37
CA PRO A 310 -3.48 -6.76 -4.10
C PRO A 310 -3.65 -5.41 -3.38
N ASP A 311 -4.75 -5.29 -2.64
CA ASP A 311 -4.92 -4.20 -1.68
C ASP A 311 -4.79 -4.74 -0.26
N ILE A 312 -3.93 -4.13 0.55
CA ILE A 312 -3.70 -4.54 1.94
C ILE A 312 -4.98 -4.50 2.77
N MET A 313 -5.92 -3.61 2.42
CA MET A 313 -7.20 -3.48 3.13
C MET A 313 -8.17 -4.63 2.82
N VAL A 314 -7.88 -5.45 1.79
CA VAL A 314 -8.73 -6.56 1.32
C VAL A 314 -8.02 -7.91 1.45
N ALA A 315 -6.69 -7.94 1.50
CA ALA A 315 -5.84 -9.13 1.41
C ALA A 315 -5.70 -9.92 2.74
N ASP A 316 -6.67 -9.85 3.64
CA ASP A 316 -6.69 -10.52 4.95
C ASP A 316 -5.48 -10.15 5.84
N GLY A 317 -5.20 -8.86 5.95
CA GLY A 317 -4.16 -8.30 6.80
C GLY A 317 -2.80 -8.18 6.11
N VAL A 318 -1.86 -7.59 6.83
CA VAL A 318 -0.46 -7.43 6.39
C VAL A 318 0.20 -8.78 6.17
N THR A 319 -0.11 -9.77 6.99
CA THR A 319 0.42 -11.14 6.88
C THR A 319 0.02 -11.75 5.54
N GLY A 320 -1.28 -11.76 5.21
CA GLY A 320 -1.76 -12.27 3.91
C GLY A 320 -1.20 -11.48 2.72
N PHE A 321 -1.14 -10.16 2.86
CA PHE A 321 -0.58 -9.29 1.83
C PHE A 321 0.90 -9.60 1.53
N ARG A 322 1.71 -9.86 2.57
CA ARG A 322 3.12 -10.25 2.41
C ARG A 322 3.29 -11.65 1.82
N GLU A 323 2.42 -12.60 2.19
CA GLU A 323 2.39 -13.93 1.58
C GLU A 323 2.09 -13.85 0.07
N ILE A 324 1.14 -13.00 -0.34
CA ILE A 324 0.84 -12.70 -1.76
C ILE A 324 2.07 -12.12 -2.46
N GLY A 325 2.79 -11.20 -1.80
CA GLY A 325 4.04 -10.64 -2.32
C GLY A 325 5.10 -11.71 -2.61
N ALA A 326 5.30 -12.62 -1.67
CA ALA A 326 6.23 -13.75 -1.82
C ALA A 326 5.81 -14.71 -2.95
N LEU A 327 4.51 -15.01 -3.08
CA LEU A 327 3.98 -15.82 -4.17
C LEU A 327 4.20 -15.14 -5.53
N ALA A 328 3.90 -13.84 -5.67
CA ALA A 328 4.11 -13.09 -6.90
C ALA A 328 5.59 -13.12 -7.32
N GLN A 329 6.51 -12.96 -6.35
CA GLN A 329 7.94 -13.06 -6.60
C GLN A 329 8.35 -14.46 -7.07
N ALA A 330 7.85 -15.52 -6.44
CA ALA A 330 8.12 -16.91 -6.82
C ALA A 330 7.63 -17.24 -8.24
N HIS A 331 6.54 -16.60 -8.68
CA HIS A 331 5.99 -16.73 -10.04
C HIS A 331 6.58 -15.72 -11.03
N HIS A 332 7.60 -14.94 -10.66
CA HIS A 332 8.22 -13.90 -11.48
C HIS A 332 7.24 -12.86 -12.02
N LYS A 333 6.19 -12.55 -11.24
CA LYS A 333 5.20 -11.54 -11.57
C LYS A 333 5.51 -10.20 -10.92
N ARG A 334 5.19 -9.12 -11.61
CA ARG A 334 5.17 -7.79 -11.00
C ARG A 334 4.00 -7.71 -10.04
N LEU A 335 4.25 -7.10 -8.90
CA LEU A 335 3.24 -6.79 -7.91
C LEU A 335 3.18 -5.27 -7.76
N ILE A 336 2.06 -4.68 -8.10
CA ILE A 336 1.83 -3.24 -8.01
C ILE A 336 0.54 -3.05 -7.22
N PRO A 337 0.64 -2.88 -5.89
CA PRO A 337 -0.55 -2.79 -5.04
C PRO A 337 -1.50 -1.67 -5.47
N HIS A 338 -2.79 -1.92 -5.30
CA HIS A 338 -3.83 -0.90 -5.37
C HIS A 338 -3.62 0.17 -4.28
N HIS A 339 -4.31 1.29 -4.30
CA HIS A 339 -3.97 2.50 -3.53
C HIS A 339 -4.01 2.37 -1.98
N GLY A 340 -4.61 1.34 -1.39
CA GLY A 340 -4.61 1.15 0.08
C GLY A 340 -5.48 2.11 0.88
N GLY A 341 -6.50 2.71 0.28
CA GLY A 341 -7.47 3.58 0.98
C GLY A 341 -7.03 5.03 1.20
N GLY A 342 -5.91 5.49 0.61
CA GLY A 342 -5.55 6.91 0.52
C GLY A 342 -4.87 7.53 1.76
N ASN A 343 -4.56 6.76 2.80
CA ASN A 343 -3.87 7.25 4.01
C ASN A 343 -2.95 6.18 4.61
N LEU A 344 -3.19 5.70 5.84
CA LEU A 344 -2.32 4.72 6.51
C LEU A 344 -2.12 3.42 5.73
N GLY A 345 -3.12 2.94 4.99
CA GLY A 345 -2.96 1.79 4.10
C GLY A 345 -1.99 2.09 2.96
N THR A 346 -2.09 3.29 2.33
CA THR A 346 -1.14 3.73 1.29
C THR A 346 0.28 3.85 1.85
N ILE A 347 0.44 4.36 3.06
CA ILE A 347 1.76 4.39 3.74
C ILE A 347 2.28 2.96 3.96
N THR A 348 1.42 2.02 4.34
CA THR A 348 1.81 0.62 4.52
C THR A 348 2.19 -0.03 3.18
N HIS A 349 1.47 0.26 2.10
CA HIS A 349 1.86 -0.14 0.74
C HIS A 349 3.23 0.41 0.37
N LEU A 350 3.52 1.68 0.69
CA LEU A 350 4.82 2.28 0.43
C LEU A 350 5.95 1.51 1.13
N HIS A 351 5.76 1.10 2.40
CA HIS A 351 6.72 0.25 3.11
C HIS A 351 6.89 -1.13 2.46
N ALA A 352 5.79 -1.77 2.02
CA ALA A 352 5.83 -3.07 1.38
C ALA A 352 6.55 -3.01 0.01
N ILE A 353 6.19 -2.05 -0.83
CA ILE A 353 6.80 -1.82 -2.13
C ILE A 353 8.31 -1.55 -1.99
N ALA A 354 8.70 -0.80 -0.97
CA ALA A 354 10.10 -0.52 -0.68
C ALA A 354 10.89 -1.74 -0.26
N SER A 355 10.23 -2.81 0.18
CA SER A 355 10.87 -4.07 0.56
C SER A 355 10.85 -5.14 -0.54
N TRP A 356 10.18 -4.88 -1.68
CA TRP A 356 10.01 -5.86 -2.75
C TRP A 356 10.66 -5.43 -4.07
N PRO A 357 11.61 -6.21 -4.61
CA PRO A 357 12.29 -5.87 -5.87
C PRO A 357 11.37 -5.92 -7.09
N ASN A 358 10.32 -6.76 -7.06
CA ASN A 358 9.34 -6.92 -8.15
C ASN A 358 8.18 -5.90 -8.11
N SER A 359 8.24 -4.88 -7.23
CA SER A 359 7.20 -3.86 -7.07
C SER A 359 7.73 -2.47 -7.47
N PRO A 360 7.58 -2.07 -8.75
CA PRO A 360 8.24 -0.87 -9.28
C PRO A 360 7.48 0.44 -9.03
N TRP A 361 6.16 0.40 -8.70
CA TRP A 361 5.31 1.58 -8.63
C TRP A 361 4.44 1.60 -7.39
N ILE A 362 4.12 2.81 -6.91
CA ILE A 362 3.04 3.04 -5.94
C ILE A 362 1.89 3.82 -6.59
N GLU A 363 0.67 3.34 -6.36
CA GLU A 363 -0.55 4.04 -6.74
C GLU A 363 -0.88 5.16 -5.78
N ILE A 364 -1.12 6.35 -6.33
CA ILE A 364 -1.58 7.51 -5.59
C ILE A 364 -2.85 8.04 -6.26
N LEU A 365 -3.99 7.97 -5.56
CA LEU A 365 -5.23 8.60 -6.03
C LEU A 365 -5.02 10.10 -6.13
N HIS A 366 -4.97 10.62 -7.35
CA HIS A 366 -4.64 12.02 -7.59
C HIS A 366 -5.34 12.56 -8.83
N ASP A 367 -6.41 13.29 -8.62
CA ASP A 367 -7.24 13.89 -9.68
C ASP A 367 -7.60 15.35 -9.31
N PRO A 368 -6.61 16.25 -9.28
CA PRO A 368 -6.84 17.65 -8.93
C PRO A 368 -7.71 18.36 -9.99
N PRO A 369 -8.39 19.47 -9.63
CA PRO A 369 -8.39 20.06 -8.28
C PRO A 369 -9.33 19.38 -7.29
N ALA A 370 -10.23 18.51 -7.72
CA ALA A 370 -11.30 17.96 -6.89
C ALA A 370 -10.76 16.95 -5.85
N ALA A 371 -9.91 16.03 -6.27
CA ALA A 371 -9.41 14.94 -5.43
C ALA A 371 -7.86 14.85 -5.44
N PRO A 372 -7.12 15.87 -4.97
CA PRO A 372 -5.68 15.76 -4.83
C PRO A 372 -5.32 14.81 -3.69
N TYR A 373 -4.29 13.98 -3.87
CA TYR A 373 -3.82 13.02 -2.84
C TYR A 373 -3.50 13.67 -1.49
N THR A 374 -3.15 14.95 -1.51
CA THR A 374 -2.87 15.72 -0.31
C THR A 374 -4.07 15.82 0.65
N ASN A 375 -5.30 15.62 0.17
CA ASN A 375 -6.48 15.58 1.02
C ASN A 375 -6.45 14.37 1.97
N GLY A 376 -6.16 13.17 1.45
CA GLY A 376 -6.04 11.96 2.27
C GLY A 376 -4.85 12.01 3.23
N PHE A 377 -3.73 12.59 2.79
CA PHE A 377 -2.52 12.71 3.61
C PHE A 377 -2.55 13.90 4.59
N ALA A 378 -3.55 14.79 4.50
CA ALA A 378 -3.69 15.92 5.40
C ALA A 378 -3.97 15.55 6.87
N ILE A 379 -4.25 14.29 7.16
CA ILE A 379 -4.37 13.78 8.54
C ILE A 379 -3.01 13.63 9.25
N PHE A 380 -1.89 13.67 8.52
CA PHE A 380 -0.55 13.52 9.07
C PHE A 380 0.10 14.87 9.41
N GLU A 381 0.89 14.92 10.47
CA GLU A 381 1.70 16.11 10.83
C GLU A 381 2.72 16.44 9.75
N ASN A 382 3.45 15.42 9.26
CA ASN A 382 4.46 15.53 8.22
C ASN A 382 4.12 14.56 7.06
N PRO A 383 3.15 14.90 6.19
CA PRO A 383 2.70 14.01 5.14
C PRO A 383 3.81 13.77 4.10
N PRO A 384 4.03 12.53 3.67
CA PRO A 384 4.87 12.25 2.52
C PRO A 384 4.38 12.99 1.28
N ARG A 385 5.31 13.39 0.42
CA ARG A 385 4.99 14.11 -0.82
C ARG A 385 5.69 13.47 -2.00
N VAL A 386 5.04 13.50 -3.15
CA VAL A 386 5.68 13.18 -4.42
C VAL A 386 6.64 14.33 -4.76
N ASP A 387 7.91 13.99 -4.98
CA ASP A 387 8.94 14.96 -5.28
C ASP A 387 8.91 15.40 -6.77
N PRO A 388 9.65 16.44 -7.16
CA PRO A 388 9.69 16.91 -8.55
C PRO A 388 10.26 15.89 -9.55
N GLN A 389 10.83 14.78 -9.08
CA GLN A 389 11.29 13.66 -9.89
C GLN A 389 10.24 12.54 -10.00
N GLY A 390 9.06 12.71 -9.37
CA GLY A 390 7.95 11.77 -9.42
C GLY A 390 8.06 10.59 -8.45
N TYR A 391 8.83 10.73 -7.37
CA TYR A 391 8.98 9.70 -6.35
C TYR A 391 8.27 10.09 -5.06
N LEU A 392 7.64 9.12 -4.43
CA LEU A 392 7.20 9.23 -3.04
C LEU A 392 8.31 8.73 -2.13
N ASN A 393 8.80 9.63 -1.25
CA ASN A 393 9.86 9.32 -0.30
C ASN A 393 9.31 8.53 0.89
N LEU A 394 10.09 7.55 1.36
CA LEU A 394 9.71 6.76 2.53
C LEU A 394 9.81 7.58 3.81
N PRO A 395 8.82 7.46 4.72
CA PRO A 395 8.95 7.96 6.08
C PRO A 395 10.13 7.28 6.79
N GLN A 396 10.99 8.07 7.45
CA GLN A 396 12.21 7.57 8.07
C GLN A 396 12.06 7.31 9.58
N GLY A 397 10.95 7.71 10.19
CA GLY A 397 10.68 7.48 11.60
C GLY A 397 10.36 6.00 11.91
N PRO A 398 10.48 5.58 13.19
CA PRO A 398 10.09 4.23 13.63
C PRO A 398 8.61 3.93 13.34
N GLY A 399 8.30 2.68 13.08
CA GLY A 399 6.95 2.24 12.71
C GLY A 399 6.61 2.62 11.28
N LEU A 400 5.41 3.14 11.06
CA LEU A 400 5.00 3.71 9.76
C LEU A 400 5.68 5.07 9.49
N GLY A 401 6.33 5.66 10.48
CA GLY A 401 7.07 6.92 10.35
C GLY A 401 6.19 8.14 10.08
N VAL A 402 4.90 8.06 10.36
CA VAL A 402 3.93 9.15 10.27
C VAL A 402 3.20 9.33 11.59
N GLU A 403 2.78 10.56 11.90
CA GLU A 403 2.02 10.89 13.09
C GLU A 403 0.69 11.54 12.70
N ILE A 404 -0.38 11.17 13.41
CA ILE A 404 -1.69 11.79 13.23
C ILE A 404 -1.69 13.18 13.86
N ARG A 405 -2.23 14.15 13.16
CA ARG A 405 -2.43 15.51 13.64
C ARG A 405 -3.33 15.51 14.87
N LYS A 406 -2.79 15.99 16.00
CA LYS A 406 -3.48 16.00 17.28
C LYS A 406 -4.74 16.87 17.29
N ASP A 407 -4.75 17.96 16.52
CA ASP A 407 -5.91 18.85 16.40
C ASP A 407 -7.11 18.19 15.68
N LEU A 408 -6.90 17.07 14.98
CA LEU A 408 -7.97 16.30 14.33
C LEU A 408 -8.62 15.27 15.25
N ILE A 409 -8.00 14.91 16.35
CA ILE A 409 -8.55 13.90 17.27
C ILE A 409 -9.80 14.46 17.97
N VAL A 410 -10.91 13.71 17.88
CA VAL A 410 -12.13 14.02 18.61
C VAL A 410 -11.97 13.50 20.02
N ALA A 411 -12.10 14.40 21.01
CA ALA A 411 -11.99 14.07 22.43
C ALA A 411 -13.14 13.15 22.89
#